data_7b8b1042a75d741cdeaa793e08fe69fd
#
_entry.id   7b8b1042a75d741cdeaa793e08fe69fd
#
_cell.length_a   1.000
_cell.length_b   1.000
_cell.length_c   1.000
_cell.angle_alpha   90.00
_cell.angle_beta   90.00
_cell.angle_gamma   90.00
#
_symmetry.space_group_name_H-M   'P 1'
#
loop_
_entity.id
_entity.type
_entity.pdbx_description
1 polymer ?
#
loop_
_entity_poly.entity_id
_entity_poly.type
_entity_poly.pdbx_seq_one_letter_code
_entity_poly.pdbx_strand_id
1 'polypeptide(L)'
;MRLLVVVAHPDDESFGCGSVLAAASAAGDETVVLCATRGEAGESRIRTDDLAALRESELREAARILGVGSVVVLGHVDSGIDGEPAPDTLVAVPMAVLVGEVRAVLDDVRPDVVVTIDASDGHRDHARIRDAAIAAVDTAEHPPAATYLSCLARSSMAKWVQLVHGHEAYLAMADELGTADDEITTMVDVSAHLSTRWAAIRAHASQASPYDDLPEDLQLEFLGTDRLRLVRGDDVLAR
;
A
#
# COMPACT_ATOMS: atom_id res chain seq x y z
N MET A 1 -17.19 9.61 -6.00
CA MET A 1 -15.78 9.64 -6.43
C MET A 1 -15.33 8.21 -6.75
N ARG A 2 -14.35 8.03 -7.64
CA ARG A 2 -13.67 6.76 -7.86
C ARG A 2 -12.25 6.82 -7.32
N LEU A 3 -11.90 5.92 -6.43
CA LEU A 3 -10.57 5.81 -5.81
C LEU A 3 -9.88 4.53 -6.30
N LEU A 4 -8.70 4.67 -6.88
CA LEU A 4 -7.81 3.56 -7.19
C LEU A 4 -6.63 3.56 -6.22
N VAL A 5 -6.44 2.46 -5.51
CA VAL A 5 -5.24 2.21 -4.71
C VAL A 5 -4.33 1.24 -5.46
N VAL A 6 -3.06 1.59 -5.61
CA VAL A 6 -2.05 0.80 -6.33
C VAL A 6 -0.97 0.36 -5.36
N VAL A 7 -0.81 -0.95 -5.17
CA VAL A 7 0.11 -1.54 -4.20
C VAL A 7 0.96 -2.65 -4.80
N ALA A 8 2.01 -3.05 -4.11
CA ALA A 8 2.93 -4.10 -4.57
C ALA A 8 2.45 -5.50 -4.18
N HIS A 9 2.05 -5.71 -2.92
CA HIS A 9 1.77 -7.01 -2.35
C HIS A 9 0.38 -7.08 -1.68
N PRO A 10 -0.19 -8.30 -1.56
CA PRO A 10 -1.33 -8.53 -0.69
C PRO A 10 -0.93 -8.24 0.78
N ASP A 11 -1.58 -7.32 1.40
CA ASP A 11 -1.49 -6.71 2.73
C ASP A 11 -1.21 -5.19 2.70
N ASP A 12 -0.50 -4.68 1.72
CA ASP A 12 -0.22 -3.24 1.56
C ASP A 12 -1.51 -2.39 1.53
N GLU A 13 -2.56 -2.89 0.88
CA GLU A 13 -3.85 -2.20 0.80
C GLU A 13 -4.48 -2.00 2.19
N SER A 14 -4.26 -2.93 3.11
CA SER A 14 -4.76 -2.89 4.50
C SER A 14 -3.78 -2.17 5.41
N PHE A 15 -2.48 -2.45 5.29
CA PHE A 15 -1.43 -1.88 6.15
C PHE A 15 -1.19 -0.40 5.83
N GLY A 16 -1.11 -0.05 4.56
CA GLY A 16 -0.81 1.30 4.10
C GLY A 16 -2.02 2.18 3.79
N CYS A 17 -3.12 1.60 3.24
CA CYS A 17 -4.23 2.36 2.65
C CYS A 17 -5.62 1.94 3.18
N GLY A 18 -5.70 1.05 4.18
CA GLY A 18 -6.96 0.43 4.61
C GLY A 18 -7.99 1.42 5.11
N SER A 19 -7.58 2.47 5.81
CA SER A 19 -8.52 3.44 6.35
C SER A 19 -9.08 4.38 5.28
N VAL A 20 -8.25 4.85 4.34
CA VAL A 20 -8.74 5.68 3.23
C VAL A 20 -9.70 4.89 2.32
N LEU A 21 -9.44 3.60 2.10
CA LEU A 21 -10.35 2.69 1.38
C LEU A 21 -11.67 2.54 2.12
N ALA A 22 -11.64 2.24 3.44
CA ALA A 22 -12.84 2.09 4.25
C ALA A 22 -13.66 3.38 4.32
N ALA A 23 -13.01 4.54 4.47
CA ALA A 23 -13.66 5.84 4.50
C ALA A 23 -14.35 6.16 3.16
N ALA A 24 -13.66 5.95 2.04
CA ALA A 24 -14.21 6.16 0.71
C ALA A 24 -15.42 5.24 0.46
N SER A 25 -15.29 3.95 0.77
CA SER A 25 -16.37 2.97 0.63
C SER A 25 -17.58 3.34 1.50
N ALA A 26 -17.37 3.75 2.75
CA ALA A 26 -18.44 4.19 3.65
C ALA A 26 -19.14 5.46 3.17
N ALA A 27 -18.43 6.33 2.44
CA ALA A 27 -18.99 7.51 1.78
C ALA A 27 -19.80 7.18 0.50
N GLY A 28 -19.82 5.92 0.07
CA GLY A 28 -20.47 5.47 -1.16
C GLY A 28 -19.65 5.69 -2.43
N ASP A 29 -18.36 5.92 -2.27
CA ASP A 29 -17.43 6.03 -3.38
C ASP A 29 -17.11 4.65 -3.99
N GLU A 30 -16.84 4.61 -5.28
CA GLU A 30 -16.34 3.40 -5.94
C GLU A 30 -14.84 3.24 -5.64
N THR A 31 -14.45 2.09 -5.12
CA THR A 31 -13.06 1.83 -4.74
C THR A 31 -12.51 0.60 -5.46
N VAL A 32 -11.28 0.71 -5.94
CA VAL A 32 -10.56 -0.33 -6.66
C VAL A 32 -9.16 -0.48 -6.06
N VAL A 33 -8.71 -1.73 -5.92
CA VAL A 33 -7.32 -2.05 -5.55
C VAL A 33 -6.64 -2.74 -6.73
N LEU A 34 -5.47 -2.23 -7.13
CA LEU A 34 -4.54 -2.89 -8.02
C LEU A 34 -3.34 -3.37 -7.19
N CYS A 35 -3.09 -4.67 -7.21
CA CYS A 35 -1.96 -5.31 -6.57
C CYS A 35 -1.02 -5.90 -7.64
N ALA A 36 0.28 -5.60 -7.58
CA ALA A 36 1.22 -5.99 -8.62
C ALA A 36 1.61 -7.46 -8.57
N THR A 37 1.79 -8.02 -7.38
CA THR A 37 2.25 -9.39 -7.15
C THR A 37 1.25 -10.20 -6.33
N ARG A 38 1.59 -11.45 -6.04
CA ARG A 38 0.87 -12.29 -5.08
C ARG A 38 1.61 -12.48 -3.76
N GLY A 39 2.76 -11.80 -3.60
CA GLY A 39 3.51 -11.79 -2.35
C GLY A 39 4.14 -13.14 -1.97
N GLU A 40 4.47 -13.98 -2.93
CA GLU A 40 4.95 -15.35 -2.74
C GLU A 40 6.34 -15.44 -2.13
N ALA A 41 7.14 -14.37 -2.17
CA ALA A 41 8.47 -14.33 -1.53
C ALA A 41 8.40 -13.92 -0.05
N GLY A 42 7.23 -13.54 0.46
CA GLY A 42 7.04 -13.18 1.87
C GLY A 42 7.15 -14.38 2.81
N GLU A 43 7.47 -14.10 4.07
CA GLU A 43 7.37 -15.09 5.13
C GLU A 43 5.91 -15.40 5.45
N SER A 44 5.64 -16.62 5.89
CA SER A 44 4.28 -17.03 6.27
C SER A 44 4.23 -17.64 7.67
N ARG A 45 3.28 -17.18 8.48
CA ARG A 45 2.93 -17.79 9.78
C ARG A 45 2.11 -19.08 9.62
N ILE A 46 1.56 -19.30 8.43
CA ILE A 46 0.72 -20.46 8.12
C ILE A 46 1.46 -21.37 7.15
N ARG A 47 1.53 -22.65 7.48
CA ARG A 47 2.11 -23.64 6.59
C ARG A 47 1.20 -23.87 5.40
N THR A 48 1.70 -23.62 4.20
CA THR A 48 0.98 -23.78 2.93
C THR A 48 1.95 -24.26 1.84
N ASP A 49 1.41 -24.97 0.86
CA ASP A 49 2.17 -25.38 -0.34
C ASP A 49 2.00 -24.34 -1.47
N ASP A 50 1.07 -23.38 -1.32
CA ASP A 50 0.82 -22.31 -2.30
C ASP A 50 0.56 -20.99 -1.56
N LEU A 51 1.63 -20.28 -1.26
CA LEU A 51 1.54 -18.98 -0.55
C LEU A 51 0.91 -17.90 -1.43
N ALA A 52 1.17 -17.93 -2.73
CA ALA A 52 0.58 -16.97 -3.67
C ALA A 52 -0.95 -17.04 -3.69
N ALA A 53 -1.51 -18.24 -3.80
CA ALA A 53 -2.96 -18.42 -3.78
C ALA A 53 -3.58 -18.06 -2.42
N LEU A 54 -2.89 -18.39 -1.31
CA LEU A 54 -3.35 -18.04 0.04
C LEU A 54 -3.40 -16.51 0.19
N ARG A 55 -2.32 -15.78 -0.11
CA ARG A 55 -2.25 -14.33 0.04
C ARG A 55 -3.21 -13.59 -0.90
N GLU A 56 -3.41 -14.08 -2.13
CA GLU A 56 -4.44 -13.53 -3.02
C GLU A 56 -5.86 -13.70 -2.43
N SER A 57 -6.15 -14.84 -1.80
CA SER A 57 -7.42 -15.08 -1.10
C SER A 57 -7.60 -14.12 0.08
N GLU A 58 -6.55 -13.90 0.87
CA GLU A 58 -6.54 -12.96 1.99
C GLU A 58 -6.76 -11.51 1.52
N LEU A 59 -6.08 -11.08 0.44
CA LEU A 59 -6.29 -9.77 -0.21
C LEU A 59 -7.77 -9.57 -0.59
N ARG A 60 -8.39 -10.55 -1.22
CA ARG A 60 -9.80 -10.44 -1.63
C ARG A 60 -10.75 -10.37 -0.43
N GLU A 61 -10.47 -11.10 0.65
CA GLU A 61 -11.25 -11.02 1.88
C GLU A 61 -11.04 -9.67 2.60
N ALA A 62 -9.79 -9.18 2.70
CA ALA A 62 -9.49 -7.87 3.26
C ALA A 62 -10.17 -6.73 2.46
N ALA A 63 -10.10 -6.79 1.14
CA ALA A 63 -10.78 -5.86 0.25
C ALA A 63 -12.30 -5.86 0.47
N ARG A 64 -12.91 -7.05 0.62
CA ARG A 64 -14.34 -7.17 0.94
C ARG A 64 -14.69 -6.53 2.30
N ILE A 65 -13.85 -6.69 3.31
CA ILE A 65 -14.02 -6.07 4.64
C ILE A 65 -13.94 -4.55 4.54
N LEU A 66 -13.02 -4.03 3.74
CA LEU A 66 -12.85 -2.58 3.50
C LEU A 66 -13.96 -1.98 2.62
N GLY A 67 -14.84 -2.83 2.03
CA GLY A 67 -15.89 -2.41 1.12
C GLY A 67 -15.40 -2.07 -0.29
N VAL A 68 -14.23 -2.59 -0.68
CA VAL A 68 -13.64 -2.39 -2.01
C VAL A 68 -14.51 -3.07 -3.08
N GLY A 69 -14.83 -2.33 -4.14
CA GLY A 69 -15.69 -2.79 -5.23
C GLY A 69 -15.02 -3.82 -6.15
N SER A 70 -13.73 -3.68 -6.41
CA SER A 70 -12.98 -4.63 -7.25
C SER A 70 -11.49 -4.69 -6.91
N VAL A 71 -10.88 -5.86 -7.19
CA VAL A 71 -9.46 -6.13 -7.01
C VAL A 71 -8.88 -6.66 -8.31
N VAL A 72 -7.86 -5.98 -8.81
CA VAL A 72 -7.05 -6.38 -9.97
C VAL A 72 -5.69 -6.85 -9.47
N VAL A 73 -5.25 -8.03 -9.89
CA VAL A 73 -3.91 -8.57 -9.59
C VAL A 73 -3.17 -8.74 -10.91
N LEU A 74 -2.01 -8.09 -11.06
CA LEU A 74 -1.21 -8.20 -12.29
C LEU A 74 -0.50 -9.56 -12.38
N GLY A 75 -0.18 -10.16 -11.23
CA GLY A 75 0.40 -11.51 -11.17
C GLY A 75 1.89 -11.56 -11.49
N HIS A 76 2.62 -10.46 -11.32
CA HIS A 76 4.07 -10.48 -11.32
C HIS A 76 4.61 -11.23 -10.10
N VAL A 77 5.83 -11.75 -10.23
CA VAL A 77 6.52 -12.45 -9.14
C VAL A 77 7.09 -11.43 -8.15
N ASP A 78 6.87 -11.65 -6.87
CA ASP A 78 7.43 -10.84 -5.79
C ASP A 78 8.97 -10.90 -5.79
N SER A 79 9.62 -9.74 -5.65
CA SER A 79 11.09 -9.62 -5.71
C SER A 79 11.77 -9.90 -4.37
N GLY A 80 11.00 -10.07 -3.30
CA GLY A 80 11.51 -10.16 -1.94
C GLY A 80 12.22 -8.89 -1.47
N ILE A 81 12.45 -8.80 -0.18
CA ILE A 81 13.12 -7.63 0.44
C ILE A 81 14.64 -7.77 0.41
N ASP A 82 15.16 -8.97 0.60
CA ASP A 82 16.59 -9.27 0.77
C ASP A 82 17.18 -10.00 -0.45
N GLY A 83 18.52 -9.97 -0.53
CA GLY A 83 19.29 -10.71 -1.53
C GLY A 83 19.18 -10.17 -2.95
N GLU A 84 19.73 -10.90 -3.91
CA GLU A 84 19.64 -10.58 -5.33
C GLU A 84 18.27 -11.05 -5.86
N PRO A 85 17.45 -10.17 -6.47
CA PRO A 85 16.15 -10.58 -6.99
C PRO A 85 16.29 -11.51 -8.19
N ALA A 86 15.40 -12.48 -8.29
CA ALA A 86 15.36 -13.38 -9.45
C ALA A 86 15.01 -12.60 -10.75
N PRO A 87 15.45 -13.08 -11.92
CA PRO A 87 15.32 -12.32 -13.18
C PRO A 87 13.88 -12.19 -13.72
N ASP A 88 12.93 -12.91 -13.15
CA ASP A 88 11.51 -12.92 -13.51
C ASP A 88 10.61 -12.17 -12.51
N THR A 89 11.20 -11.49 -11.51
CA THR A 89 10.48 -10.76 -10.48
C THR A 89 10.08 -9.34 -10.91
N LEU A 90 9.20 -8.68 -10.15
CA LEU A 90 8.62 -7.36 -10.46
C LEU A 90 9.67 -6.28 -10.77
N VAL A 91 10.79 -6.26 -10.03
CA VAL A 91 11.87 -5.29 -10.29
C VAL A 91 12.57 -5.51 -11.64
N ALA A 92 12.54 -6.72 -12.18
CA ALA A 92 13.13 -7.07 -13.47
C ALA A 92 12.21 -6.76 -14.66
N VAL A 93 10.90 -6.57 -14.42
CA VAL A 93 9.93 -6.19 -15.48
C VAL A 93 10.36 -4.86 -16.09
N PRO A 94 10.47 -4.72 -17.42
CA PRO A 94 10.77 -3.43 -18.04
C PRO A 94 9.75 -2.36 -17.60
N MET A 95 10.22 -1.19 -17.16
CA MET A 95 9.35 -0.14 -16.63
C MET A 95 8.23 0.23 -17.61
N ALA A 96 8.52 0.28 -18.91
CA ALA A 96 7.52 0.59 -19.92
C ALA A 96 6.38 -0.44 -19.98
N VAL A 97 6.64 -1.72 -19.67
CA VAL A 97 5.62 -2.77 -19.59
C VAL A 97 4.74 -2.53 -18.37
N LEU A 98 5.33 -2.37 -17.20
CA LEU A 98 4.60 -2.13 -15.95
C LEU A 98 3.76 -0.85 -16.00
N VAL A 99 4.32 0.24 -16.54
CA VAL A 99 3.57 1.49 -16.80
C VAL A 99 2.38 1.25 -17.73
N GLY A 100 2.57 0.45 -18.79
CA GLY A 100 1.48 0.09 -19.72
C GLY A 100 0.35 -0.69 -19.05
N GLU A 101 0.68 -1.63 -18.16
CA GLU A 101 -0.30 -2.42 -17.41
C GLU A 101 -1.07 -1.58 -16.39
N VAL A 102 -0.38 -0.75 -15.60
CA VAL A 102 -1.03 0.18 -14.67
C VAL A 102 -1.91 1.18 -15.41
N ARG A 103 -1.42 1.73 -16.54
CA ARG A 103 -2.20 2.64 -17.38
C ARG A 103 -3.47 1.98 -17.93
N ALA A 104 -3.41 0.73 -18.35
CA ALA A 104 -4.59 0.02 -18.84
C ALA A 104 -5.69 -0.05 -17.74
N VAL A 105 -5.31 -0.25 -16.49
CA VAL A 105 -6.25 -0.21 -15.35
C VAL A 105 -6.75 1.22 -15.10
N LEU A 106 -5.89 2.23 -15.17
CA LEU A 106 -6.31 3.64 -15.06
C LEU A 106 -7.33 4.04 -16.11
N ASP A 107 -7.10 3.64 -17.38
CA ASP A 107 -7.98 3.99 -18.51
C ASP A 107 -9.33 3.24 -18.44
N ASP A 108 -9.38 2.05 -17.85
CA ASP A 108 -10.60 1.28 -17.59
C ASP A 108 -11.39 1.85 -16.42
N VAL A 109 -10.74 2.03 -15.26
CA VAL A 109 -11.35 2.51 -14.01
C VAL A 109 -11.71 3.99 -14.09
N ARG A 110 -10.88 4.81 -14.73
CA ARG A 110 -10.97 6.28 -14.77
C ARG A 110 -11.14 6.89 -13.39
N PRO A 111 -10.17 6.67 -12.49
CA PRO A 111 -10.28 7.14 -11.12
C PRO A 111 -10.21 8.66 -11.04
N ASP A 112 -10.95 9.24 -10.09
CA ASP A 112 -10.82 10.65 -9.71
C ASP A 112 -9.57 10.87 -8.86
N VAL A 113 -9.21 9.86 -8.05
CA VAL A 113 -8.06 9.88 -7.14
C VAL A 113 -7.29 8.57 -7.25
N VAL A 114 -5.96 8.70 -7.29
CA VAL A 114 -5.03 7.56 -7.16
C VAL A 114 -4.23 7.71 -5.88
N VAL A 115 -4.12 6.63 -5.11
CA VAL A 115 -3.19 6.51 -3.98
C VAL A 115 -2.27 5.34 -4.24
N THR A 116 -0.96 5.53 -4.06
CA THR A 116 0.03 4.46 -4.07
C THR A 116 0.95 4.60 -2.87
N ILE A 117 1.76 3.60 -2.59
CA ILE A 117 2.72 3.60 -1.47
C ILE A 117 3.93 4.49 -1.78
N ASP A 118 4.54 5.09 -0.76
CA ASP A 118 5.68 6.01 -0.95
C ASP A 118 7.04 5.29 -1.03
N ALA A 119 7.10 4.02 -0.65
CA ALA A 119 8.30 3.19 -0.60
C ALA A 119 9.38 3.66 0.39
N SER A 120 9.03 4.48 1.37
CA SER A 120 9.95 4.94 2.42
C SER A 120 10.29 3.87 3.46
N ASP A 121 9.72 2.69 3.32
CA ASP A 121 10.07 1.47 4.07
C ASP A 121 11.27 0.70 3.49
N GLY A 122 11.76 1.12 2.31
CA GLY A 122 12.92 0.55 1.64
C GLY A 122 12.62 -0.70 0.80
N HIS A 123 11.35 -1.14 0.67
CA HIS A 123 11.04 -2.30 -0.16
C HIS A 123 11.16 -1.95 -1.65
N ARG A 124 11.95 -2.77 -2.38
CA ARG A 124 12.24 -2.54 -3.81
C ARG A 124 11.00 -2.57 -4.71
N ASP A 125 10.04 -3.44 -4.43
CA ASP A 125 8.81 -3.55 -5.19
C ASP A 125 7.88 -2.36 -4.95
N HIS A 126 7.88 -1.80 -3.73
CA HIS A 126 7.16 -0.57 -3.41
C HIS A 126 7.68 0.60 -4.27
N ALA A 127 9.00 0.77 -4.33
CA ALA A 127 9.60 1.78 -5.19
C ALA A 127 9.23 1.54 -6.67
N ARG A 128 9.24 0.28 -7.11
CA ARG A 128 8.96 -0.09 -8.49
C ARG A 128 7.53 0.23 -8.90
N ILE A 129 6.55 -0.17 -8.09
CA ILE A 129 5.13 0.06 -8.42
C ILE A 129 4.74 1.52 -8.25
N ARG A 130 5.29 2.24 -7.25
CA ARG A 130 5.12 3.68 -7.09
C ARG A 130 5.54 4.43 -8.36
N ASP A 131 6.75 4.17 -8.85
CA ASP A 131 7.29 4.85 -10.01
C ASP A 131 6.48 4.53 -11.28
N ALA A 132 6.03 3.29 -11.41
CA ALA A 132 5.15 2.88 -12.50
C ALA A 132 3.77 3.58 -12.43
N ALA A 133 3.18 3.68 -11.24
CA ALA A 133 1.89 4.33 -11.04
C ALA A 133 1.96 5.83 -11.38
N ILE A 134 3.00 6.54 -10.92
CA ILE A 134 3.21 7.96 -11.24
C ILE A 134 3.38 8.14 -12.75
N ALA A 135 4.24 7.34 -13.41
CA ALA A 135 4.46 7.42 -14.85
C ALA A 135 3.21 7.06 -15.67
N ALA A 136 2.40 6.12 -15.17
CA ALA A 136 1.13 5.76 -15.81
C ALA A 136 0.12 6.91 -15.74
N VAL A 137 0.02 7.59 -14.59
CA VAL A 137 -0.82 8.81 -14.43
C VAL A 137 -0.39 9.90 -15.41
N ASP A 138 0.91 10.15 -15.57
CA ASP A 138 1.44 11.17 -16.47
C ASP A 138 1.11 10.90 -17.96
N THR A 139 0.73 9.67 -18.31
CA THR A 139 0.43 9.22 -19.68
C THR A 139 -0.98 8.68 -19.88
N ALA A 140 -1.84 8.73 -18.85
CA ALA A 140 -3.23 8.27 -18.92
C ALA A 140 -4.08 9.13 -19.85
N GLU A 141 -5.03 8.52 -20.54
CA GLU A 141 -6.01 9.26 -21.39
C GLU A 141 -6.91 10.14 -20.55
N HIS A 142 -7.21 9.70 -19.32
CA HIS A 142 -8.04 10.40 -18.35
C HIS A 142 -7.27 10.49 -17.02
N PRO A 143 -6.36 11.48 -16.87
CA PRO A 143 -5.58 11.61 -15.65
C PRO A 143 -6.50 11.91 -14.45
N PRO A 144 -6.21 11.34 -13.26
CA PRO A 144 -6.97 11.62 -12.04
C PRO A 144 -6.82 13.10 -11.63
N ALA A 145 -7.80 13.62 -10.89
CA ALA A 145 -7.75 14.98 -10.32
C ALA A 145 -6.62 15.10 -9.29
N ALA A 146 -6.30 14.03 -8.58
CA ALA A 146 -5.21 13.99 -7.61
C ALA A 146 -4.53 12.63 -7.56
N THR A 147 -3.20 12.64 -7.29
CA THR A 147 -2.41 11.45 -7.02
C THR A 147 -1.61 11.66 -5.75
N TYR A 148 -1.73 10.71 -4.82
CA TYR A 148 -1.06 10.75 -3.52
C TYR A 148 -0.15 9.54 -3.33
N LEU A 149 0.86 9.73 -2.49
CA LEU A 149 1.62 8.66 -1.86
C LEU A 149 1.10 8.47 -0.44
N SER A 150 0.81 7.24 -0.05
CA SER A 150 0.57 6.85 1.34
C SER A 150 1.92 6.79 2.05
N CYS A 151 2.06 7.58 3.11
CA CYS A 151 3.33 7.84 3.78
C CYS A 151 3.35 7.26 5.19
N LEU A 152 4.50 6.71 5.55
CA LEU A 152 4.87 6.45 6.94
C LEU A 152 5.68 7.66 7.43
N ALA A 153 5.18 8.43 8.40
CA ALA A 153 5.89 9.59 8.92
C ALA A 153 7.21 9.17 9.58
N ARG A 154 8.30 9.88 9.28
CA ARG A 154 9.63 9.57 9.83
C ARG A 154 9.65 9.62 11.35
N SER A 155 8.95 10.57 11.94
CA SER A 155 8.81 10.65 13.40
C SER A 155 8.12 9.43 14.01
N SER A 156 7.12 8.85 13.34
CA SER A 156 6.44 7.63 13.77
C SER A 156 7.32 6.39 13.57
N MET A 157 8.04 6.32 12.43
CA MET A 157 8.98 5.23 12.15
C MET A 157 10.14 5.20 13.14
N ALA A 158 10.64 6.35 13.57
CA ALA A 158 11.68 6.43 14.60
C ALA A 158 11.23 5.83 15.95
N LYS A 159 9.95 5.96 16.31
CA LYS A 159 9.36 5.30 17.50
C LYS A 159 9.20 3.80 17.27
N TRP A 160 8.72 3.41 16.10
CA TRP A 160 8.49 2.00 15.72
C TRP A 160 9.79 1.20 15.78
N VAL A 161 10.87 1.69 15.18
CA VAL A 161 12.18 1.04 15.17
C VAL A 161 12.72 0.76 16.58
N GLN A 162 12.42 1.62 17.57
CA GLN A 162 12.85 1.42 18.96
C GLN A 162 12.12 0.27 19.67
N LEU A 163 10.94 -0.12 19.19
CA LEU A 163 10.08 -1.13 19.79
C LEU A 163 10.18 -2.48 19.10
N VAL A 164 10.53 -2.49 17.82
CA VAL A 164 10.63 -3.72 17.02
C VAL A 164 11.98 -4.39 17.26
N HIS A 165 11.97 -5.55 17.91
CA HIS A 165 13.15 -6.34 18.19
C HIS A 165 13.40 -7.36 17.09
N GLY A 166 14.68 -7.52 16.68
CA GLY A 166 15.11 -8.61 15.80
C GLY A 166 15.20 -8.27 14.32
N HIS A 167 14.96 -7.06 13.91
CA HIS A 167 15.09 -6.62 12.52
C HIS A 167 16.31 -5.71 12.33
N GLU A 168 17.53 -6.32 12.35
CA GLU A 168 18.80 -5.58 12.19
C GLU A 168 18.84 -4.73 10.91
N ALA A 169 18.20 -5.19 9.83
CA ALA A 169 18.12 -4.45 8.58
C ALA A 169 17.39 -3.10 8.75
N TYR A 170 16.25 -3.07 9.46
CA TYR A 170 15.54 -1.83 9.75
C TYR A 170 16.29 -0.92 10.72
N LEU A 171 17.00 -1.50 11.71
CA LEU A 171 17.84 -0.72 12.61
C LEU A 171 19.00 -0.03 11.87
N ALA A 172 19.56 -0.67 10.85
CA ALA A 172 20.62 -0.10 10.03
C ALA A 172 20.13 1.05 9.14
N MET A 173 18.84 1.09 8.81
CA MET A 173 18.21 2.10 7.97
C MET A 173 17.35 3.11 8.77
N ALA A 174 17.39 3.07 10.10
CA ALA A 174 16.46 3.79 10.97
C ALA A 174 16.32 5.30 10.65
N ASP A 175 17.42 5.94 10.26
CA ASP A 175 17.44 7.37 9.90
C ASP A 175 16.85 7.66 8.50
N GLU A 176 16.69 6.63 7.66
CA GLU A 176 16.20 6.72 6.29
C GLU A 176 14.75 6.29 6.16
N LEU A 177 14.22 5.53 7.14
CA LEU A 177 12.85 5.02 7.12
C LEU A 177 11.83 6.14 7.31
N GLY A 178 10.80 6.10 6.49
CA GLY A 178 9.69 7.04 6.55
C GLY A 178 9.93 8.33 5.78
N THR A 179 8.84 8.92 5.33
CA THR A 179 8.80 10.23 4.66
C THR A 179 9.02 11.34 5.69
N ALA A 180 9.81 12.36 5.34
CA ALA A 180 10.01 13.52 6.22
C ALA A 180 8.65 14.19 6.55
N ASP A 181 8.43 14.53 7.81
CA ASP A 181 7.13 15.00 8.29
C ASP A 181 6.66 16.27 7.57
N ASP A 182 7.58 17.13 7.13
CA ASP A 182 7.31 18.36 6.36
C ASP A 182 7.02 18.12 4.87
N GLU A 183 7.24 16.90 4.37
CA GLU A 183 6.83 16.49 3.02
C GLU A 183 5.39 15.93 2.98
N ILE A 184 4.81 15.61 4.14
CA ILE A 184 3.43 15.14 4.24
C ILE A 184 2.51 16.34 4.05
N THR A 185 1.72 16.32 2.97
CA THR A 185 0.88 17.46 2.58
C THR A 185 -0.54 17.35 3.10
N THR A 186 -1.02 16.13 3.33
CA THR A 186 -2.42 15.84 3.61
C THR A 186 -2.53 14.85 4.74
N MET A 187 -3.31 15.19 5.75
CA MET A 187 -3.64 14.31 6.88
C MET A 187 -5.15 14.08 6.89
N VAL A 188 -5.55 12.81 6.86
CA VAL A 188 -6.96 12.43 6.88
C VAL A 188 -7.24 11.71 8.20
N ASP A 189 -8.14 12.26 9.02
CA ASP A 189 -8.64 11.57 10.21
C ASP A 189 -9.55 10.42 9.77
N VAL A 190 -9.11 9.23 10.01
CA VAL A 190 -9.80 7.97 9.65
C VAL A 190 -10.09 7.12 10.88
N SER A 191 -10.01 7.70 12.07
CA SER A 191 -10.22 7.02 13.35
C SER A 191 -11.58 6.31 13.46
N ALA A 192 -12.61 6.85 12.80
CA ALA A 192 -13.94 6.23 12.72
C ALA A 192 -13.94 4.88 11.97
N HIS A 193 -12.91 4.59 11.16
CA HIS A 193 -12.79 3.37 10.36
C HIS A 193 -11.74 2.39 10.90
N LEU A 194 -11.16 2.67 12.07
CA LEU A 194 -10.09 1.88 12.66
C LEU A 194 -10.47 0.42 12.88
N SER A 195 -11.70 0.14 13.34
CA SER A 195 -12.18 -1.23 13.54
C SER A 195 -12.26 -2.03 12.21
N THR A 196 -12.70 -1.38 11.14
CA THR A 196 -12.75 -1.97 9.80
C THR A 196 -11.34 -2.25 9.27
N ARG A 197 -10.43 -1.29 9.41
CA ARG A 197 -9.01 -1.47 9.04
C ARG A 197 -8.38 -2.63 9.80
N TRP A 198 -8.57 -2.71 11.13
CA TRP A 198 -8.07 -3.83 11.93
C TRP A 198 -8.62 -5.18 11.48
N ALA A 199 -9.90 -5.24 11.12
CA ALA A 199 -10.48 -6.47 10.60
C ALA A 199 -9.85 -6.89 9.26
N ALA A 200 -9.55 -5.93 8.37
CA ALA A 200 -8.85 -6.18 7.12
C ALA A 200 -7.39 -6.63 7.35
N ILE A 201 -6.66 -5.95 8.24
CA ILE A 201 -5.29 -6.35 8.63
C ILE A 201 -5.28 -7.81 9.12
N ARG A 202 -6.23 -8.20 9.95
CA ARG A 202 -6.31 -9.58 10.48
C ARG A 202 -6.76 -10.61 9.44
N ALA A 203 -7.36 -10.20 8.33
CA ALA A 203 -7.67 -11.11 7.23
C ALA A 203 -6.41 -11.63 6.52
N HIS A 204 -5.28 -10.89 6.60
CA HIS A 204 -3.97 -11.35 6.17
C HIS A 204 -3.31 -12.26 7.23
N ALA A 205 -4.00 -13.34 7.58
CA ALA A 205 -3.61 -14.22 8.68
C ALA A 205 -2.25 -14.91 8.47
N SER A 206 -1.82 -15.08 7.21
CA SER A 206 -0.52 -15.65 6.86
C SER A 206 0.63 -14.68 7.16
N GLN A 207 0.35 -13.37 7.26
CA GLN A 207 1.36 -12.33 7.41
C GLN A 207 1.46 -11.83 8.87
N ALA A 208 2.66 -11.35 9.22
CA ALA A 208 2.87 -10.64 10.47
C ALA A 208 2.45 -9.17 10.30
N SER A 209 1.50 -8.71 11.10
CA SER A 209 1.19 -7.29 11.11
C SER A 209 2.30 -6.50 11.81
N PRO A 210 2.83 -5.42 11.21
CA PRO A 210 3.82 -4.57 11.87
C PRO A 210 3.25 -3.77 13.04
N TYR A 211 1.95 -3.88 13.30
CA TYR A 211 1.22 -3.11 14.32
C TYR A 211 0.80 -3.92 15.54
N ASP A 212 0.84 -5.28 15.49
CA ASP A 212 0.25 -6.15 16.52
C ASP A 212 0.84 -5.91 17.93
N ASP A 213 2.16 -5.74 18.03
CA ASP A 213 2.88 -5.61 19.31
C ASP A 213 3.16 -4.15 19.70
N LEU A 214 2.58 -3.18 19.00
CA LEU A 214 2.75 -1.77 19.31
C LEU A 214 1.85 -1.34 20.48
N PRO A 215 2.27 -0.37 21.32
CA PRO A 215 1.39 0.32 22.25
C PRO A 215 0.18 0.94 21.53
N GLU A 216 -0.97 0.99 22.22
CA GLU A 216 -2.24 1.45 21.65
C GLU A 216 -2.18 2.87 21.06
N ASP A 217 -1.44 3.77 21.72
CA ASP A 217 -1.23 5.14 21.26
C ASP A 217 -0.46 5.18 19.93
N LEU A 218 0.53 4.32 19.76
CA LEU A 218 1.29 4.23 18.53
C LEU A 218 0.49 3.51 17.43
N GLN A 219 -0.30 2.48 17.77
CA GLN A 219 -1.26 1.88 16.84
C GLN A 219 -2.23 2.94 16.30
N LEU A 220 -2.78 3.78 17.17
CA LEU A 220 -3.67 4.86 16.77
C LEU A 220 -2.95 5.92 15.93
N GLU A 221 -1.69 6.22 16.22
CA GLU A 221 -0.87 7.15 15.45
C GLU A 221 -0.67 6.65 14.01
N PHE A 222 -0.44 5.35 13.80
CA PHE A 222 -0.26 4.77 12.47
C PHE A 222 -1.57 4.57 11.70
N LEU A 223 -2.61 4.12 12.39
CA LEU A 223 -3.82 3.60 11.76
C LEU A 223 -5.02 4.56 11.82
N GLY A 224 -5.01 5.51 12.75
CA GLY A 224 -6.12 6.45 12.96
C GLY A 224 -6.03 7.72 12.12
N THR A 225 -4.87 7.99 11.52
CA THR A 225 -4.63 9.13 10.63
C THR A 225 -3.84 8.68 9.43
N ASP A 226 -4.45 8.69 8.24
CA ASP A 226 -3.70 8.44 7.02
C ASP A 226 -2.92 9.70 6.62
N ARG A 227 -1.63 9.52 6.39
CA ARG A 227 -0.67 10.55 6.00
C ARG A 227 -0.35 10.40 4.55
N LEU A 228 -0.61 11.45 3.78
CA LEU A 228 -0.49 11.42 2.34
C LEU A 228 0.42 12.55 1.86
N ARG A 229 1.15 12.30 0.79
CA ARG A 229 1.90 13.31 0.05
C ARG A 229 1.28 13.47 -1.34
N LEU A 230 0.74 14.66 -1.62
CA LEU A 230 0.23 14.99 -2.94
C LEU A 230 1.40 15.11 -3.93
N VAL A 231 1.34 14.37 -5.03
CA VAL A 231 2.40 14.38 -6.06
C VAL A 231 1.90 14.90 -7.42
N ARG A 232 0.58 14.86 -7.65
CA ARG A 232 -0.06 15.41 -8.86
C ARG A 232 -1.45 15.97 -8.52
N GLY A 233 -1.84 17.05 -9.20
CA GLY A 233 -3.17 17.64 -9.11
C GLY A 233 -3.40 18.49 -7.88
N ASP A 234 -4.65 18.60 -7.47
CA ASP A 234 -5.11 19.42 -6.33
C ASP A 234 -5.41 18.53 -5.12
N ASP A 235 -5.24 19.07 -3.89
CA ASP A 235 -5.56 18.34 -2.67
C ASP A 235 -7.08 18.25 -2.47
N VAL A 236 -7.64 17.09 -2.83
CA VAL A 236 -9.09 16.82 -2.73
C VAL A 236 -9.45 15.98 -1.49
N LEU A 237 -8.47 15.46 -0.76
CA LEU A 237 -8.66 14.64 0.44
C LEU A 237 -8.47 15.42 1.75
N ALA A 238 -7.88 16.61 1.73
CA ALA A 238 -7.85 17.52 2.86
C ALA A 238 -9.27 18.03 3.14
N ARG A 239 -9.99 17.39 4.07
CA ARG A 239 -11.34 17.81 4.49
C ARG A 239 -11.38 17.99 6.01
#